data_11b3247bd35f9e85a76cc5335bb0f422
#
_entry.id   11b3247bd35f9e85a76cc5335bb0f422
#
_cell.length_a   1.000
_cell.length_b   1.000
_cell.length_c   1.000
_cell.angle_alpha   90.00
_cell.angle_beta   90.00
_cell.angle_gamma   90.00
#
_symmetry.space_group_name_H-M   'P 1'
#
loop_
_entity.id
_entity.type
_entity.pdbx_description
1 polymer ?
#
loop_
_entity_poly.entity_id
_entity_poly.type
_entity_poly.pdbx_seq_one_letter_code
_entity_poly.pdbx_strand_id
1 'polypeptide(L)'
;MADERWDGNASRGIRQRVVVEGDLILLTPVHLGNGDGDALVDLPLITDPLDGRPLLPGTTLAGALRDYLRARELGDRAPTSGTAAERDSWAARLFGAGRADESSEQSPLIVDDAFASNAVPELRDGVALDPVTRTAADGKKFDLELWPAGTTFALRFELLLGGDRAVDDLRRRALATALDGLTSASGGIRFGARKHRGYGQVTVEHWRVTRYDLTTPAGLIAWIASDGADAAAAASAPTVEGPGVAALLDVPLLPDRRRWLQIEATFALDGSLLIRAGSANPVSLTGSQPSETGSGHGVGGPRPGDERFPETVVVPDAEHLHARQRDEQSAPILSGTSLAGAIRARAGRIAATLAPGSPRARRLIDGVFGNALGSDEDAVASRLIVDERGVASARTDLVQSRVAIDRVTGGAAATALFSEQPVFGSAETTVSLGLRLANPTPYEAGLLLLVLKDLWTSDLPLGGEIGVGRGRLRGREARVQLATGGAVPERWSIAAQDGHLAVTGPRGDLEGFVRALTDHLTEEHRG
;
A
#
# COMPACT_ATOMS: atom_id res chain seq x y z
N MET A 1 45.45 13.55 36.18
CA MET A 1 44.10 13.57 35.64
C MET A 1 43.64 12.13 35.51
N ALA A 2 42.87 11.67 36.51
CA ALA A 2 42.24 10.35 36.47
C ALA A 2 41.22 10.37 35.32
N ASP A 3 41.22 9.31 34.51
CA ASP A 3 40.40 9.18 33.33
C ASP A 3 38.92 9.07 33.76
N GLU A 4 38.20 10.19 33.77
CA GLU A 4 36.75 10.28 34.07
C GLU A 4 35.88 9.42 33.16
N ARG A 5 36.46 8.79 32.10
CA ARG A 5 35.77 7.94 31.14
C ARG A 5 35.36 6.57 31.69
N TRP A 6 35.85 6.20 32.90
CA TRP A 6 35.55 4.93 33.55
C TRP A 6 34.72 5.07 34.83
N ASP A 7 34.07 6.21 35.02
CA ASP A 7 33.09 6.30 36.10
C ASP A 7 31.90 5.39 35.75
N GLY A 8 31.83 4.22 36.35
CA GLY A 8 30.84 3.18 36.08
C GLY A 8 29.37 3.62 36.27
N ASN A 9 29.15 4.81 36.85
CA ASN A 9 27.85 5.47 36.97
C ASN A 9 27.47 6.25 35.73
N ALA A 10 28.39 6.57 34.82
CA ALA A 10 28.13 7.30 33.59
C ALA A 10 27.89 6.37 32.38
N SER A 11 28.14 5.06 32.49
CA SER A 11 27.91 4.10 31.43
C SER A 11 26.46 3.62 31.43
N ARG A 12 25.85 3.53 30.21
CA ARG A 12 24.52 2.97 29.99
C ARG A 12 24.56 1.46 30.24
N GLY A 13 24.23 1.03 31.47
CA GLY A 13 24.17 -0.40 31.80
C GLY A 13 23.06 -1.11 31.02
N ILE A 14 23.40 -2.20 30.33
CA ILE A 14 22.42 -3.08 29.68
C ILE A 14 22.23 -4.29 30.59
N ARG A 15 21.01 -4.45 31.13
CA ARG A 15 20.66 -5.57 32.02
C ARG A 15 19.84 -6.65 31.30
N GLN A 16 19.09 -6.27 30.27
CA GLN A 16 18.30 -7.21 29.51
C GLN A 16 18.35 -6.84 28.03
N ARG A 17 18.39 -7.86 27.17
CA ARG A 17 18.15 -7.75 25.72
C ARG A 17 16.88 -8.48 25.35
N VAL A 18 16.04 -7.85 24.54
CA VAL A 18 14.82 -8.44 24.01
C VAL A 18 14.93 -8.44 22.50
N VAL A 19 15.04 -9.65 21.93
CA VAL A 19 15.09 -9.84 20.48
C VAL A 19 13.68 -10.15 20.00
N VAL A 20 13.22 -9.41 18.99
CA VAL A 20 11.92 -9.60 18.34
C VAL A 20 12.15 -9.91 16.87
N GLU A 21 11.68 -11.05 16.44
CA GLU A 21 11.81 -11.54 15.06
C GLU A 21 10.44 -11.80 14.45
N GLY A 22 10.35 -11.71 13.13
CA GLY A 22 9.11 -12.00 12.40
C GLY A 22 9.33 -11.93 10.90
N ASP A 23 8.35 -12.45 10.15
CA ASP A 23 8.36 -12.46 8.70
C ASP A 23 7.42 -11.38 8.15
N LEU A 24 8.00 -10.36 7.52
CA LEU A 24 7.27 -9.30 6.85
C LEU A 24 6.89 -9.74 5.44
N ILE A 25 5.61 -9.90 5.20
CA ILE A 25 5.06 -10.35 3.93
C ILE A 25 4.50 -9.15 3.17
N LEU A 26 4.89 -8.99 1.90
CA LEU A 26 4.29 -7.99 1.01
C LEU A 26 2.86 -8.41 0.63
N LEU A 27 1.88 -7.58 0.92
CA LEU A 27 0.49 -7.75 0.48
C LEU A 27 0.24 -7.13 -0.90
N THR A 28 0.97 -6.07 -1.21
CA THR A 28 1.01 -5.43 -2.54
C THR A 28 2.45 -5.22 -2.95
N PRO A 29 2.73 -5.10 -4.26
CA PRO A 29 4.10 -4.88 -4.72
C PRO A 29 4.74 -3.64 -4.09
N VAL A 30 6.07 -3.65 -3.95
CA VAL A 30 6.83 -2.55 -3.36
C VAL A 30 7.97 -2.11 -4.28
N HIS A 31 8.14 -0.80 -4.43
CA HIS A 31 9.34 -0.22 -5.02
C HIS A 31 10.25 0.31 -3.90
N LEU A 32 11.37 -0.35 -3.70
CA LEU A 32 12.46 0.09 -2.83
C LEU A 32 13.61 0.51 -3.76
N GLY A 33 13.65 1.79 -4.12
CA GLY A 33 14.62 2.31 -5.08
C GLY A 33 16.01 2.45 -4.48
N ASN A 34 17.06 2.18 -5.30
CA ASN A 34 18.45 2.37 -4.92
C ASN A 34 18.94 3.82 -5.11
N GLY A 35 18.16 4.67 -5.81
CA GLY A 35 18.52 6.06 -6.13
C GLY A 35 19.45 6.20 -7.32
N ASP A 36 19.76 5.13 -8.04
CA ASP A 36 20.60 5.14 -9.24
C ASP A 36 19.77 5.51 -10.48
N GLY A 37 20.26 6.45 -11.28
CA GLY A 37 19.62 6.93 -12.52
C GLY A 37 20.23 6.39 -13.80
N ASP A 38 21.30 5.60 -13.73
CA ASP A 38 22.05 5.11 -14.90
C ASP A 38 21.71 3.66 -15.29
N ALA A 39 20.67 3.08 -14.71
CA ALA A 39 20.25 1.72 -15.00
C ALA A 39 19.43 1.61 -16.30
N LEU A 40 19.31 0.38 -16.83
CA LEU A 40 18.46 0.06 -17.98
C LEU A 40 16.96 0.30 -17.73
N VAL A 41 16.57 0.36 -16.47
CA VAL A 41 15.21 0.66 -16.00
C VAL A 41 15.24 2.03 -15.33
N ASP A 42 14.22 2.86 -15.58
CA ASP A 42 14.15 4.22 -15.03
C ASP A 42 14.18 4.27 -13.49
N LEU A 43 13.60 3.25 -12.85
CA LEU A 43 13.49 3.15 -11.38
C LEU A 43 13.88 1.74 -10.91
N PRO A 44 15.19 1.47 -10.72
CA PRO A 44 15.69 0.16 -10.29
C PRO A 44 15.51 -0.06 -8.77
N LEU A 45 15.49 -1.35 -8.38
CA LEU A 45 15.36 -1.77 -6.99
C LEU A 45 16.71 -1.77 -6.25
N ILE A 46 16.63 -1.58 -4.93
CA ILE A 46 17.77 -1.81 -4.04
C ILE A 46 17.90 -3.31 -3.75
N THR A 47 19.13 -3.80 -3.85
CA THR A 47 19.51 -5.18 -3.54
C THR A 47 20.76 -5.21 -2.67
N ASP A 48 21.01 -6.34 -2.02
CA ASP A 48 22.28 -6.60 -1.33
C ASP A 48 23.41 -6.61 -2.39
N PRO A 49 24.43 -5.77 -2.23
CA PRO A 49 25.55 -5.72 -3.18
C PRO A 49 26.40 -7.00 -3.21
N LEU A 50 26.29 -7.89 -2.22
CA LEU A 50 27.08 -9.12 -2.14
C LEU A 50 26.47 -10.26 -2.94
N ASP A 51 25.17 -10.44 -2.90
CA ASP A 51 24.50 -11.60 -3.50
C ASP A 51 23.23 -11.25 -4.30
N GLY A 52 22.88 -9.98 -4.40
CA GLY A 52 21.75 -9.50 -5.20
C GLY A 52 20.37 -9.76 -4.59
N ARG A 53 20.28 -10.25 -3.34
CA ARG A 53 18.99 -10.47 -2.67
C ARG A 53 18.21 -9.18 -2.48
N PRO A 54 16.85 -9.25 -2.46
CA PRO A 54 16.03 -8.11 -2.09
C PRO A 54 16.41 -7.59 -0.70
N LEU A 55 16.63 -6.28 -0.60
CA LEU A 55 17.02 -5.60 0.63
C LEU A 55 15.96 -4.60 1.06
N LEU A 56 15.49 -4.71 2.30
CA LEU A 56 14.76 -3.66 3.01
C LEU A 56 15.67 -3.10 4.10
N PRO A 57 16.28 -1.93 3.89
CA PRO A 57 17.26 -1.37 4.83
C PRO A 57 16.66 -1.12 6.22
N GLY A 58 17.42 -1.42 7.26
CA GLY A 58 17.06 -1.14 8.66
C GLY A 58 16.77 0.35 8.89
N THR A 59 17.43 1.24 8.16
CA THR A 59 17.13 2.68 8.19
C THR A 59 15.74 3.00 7.67
N THR A 60 15.27 2.31 6.62
CA THR A 60 13.90 2.45 6.08
C THR A 60 12.87 1.90 7.05
N LEU A 61 13.16 0.73 7.67
CA LEU A 61 12.34 0.15 8.72
C LEU A 61 12.22 1.08 9.92
N ALA A 62 13.35 1.54 10.46
CA ALA A 62 13.40 2.44 11.62
C ALA A 62 12.65 3.76 11.34
N GLY A 63 12.85 4.35 10.16
CA GLY A 63 12.17 5.57 9.74
C GLY A 63 10.64 5.40 9.70
N ALA A 64 10.16 4.32 9.07
CA ALA A 64 8.72 4.05 8.96
C ALA A 64 8.06 3.75 10.32
N LEU A 65 8.72 2.96 11.17
CA LEU A 65 8.26 2.66 12.53
C LEU A 65 8.22 3.93 13.40
N ARG A 66 9.26 4.78 13.29
CA ARG A 66 9.34 6.06 14.02
C ARG A 66 8.20 6.99 13.60
N ASP A 67 7.97 7.17 12.31
CA ASP A 67 6.88 8.02 11.79
C ASP A 67 5.50 7.52 12.23
N TYR A 68 5.29 6.21 12.19
CA TYR A 68 4.04 5.60 12.65
C TYR A 68 3.81 5.85 14.14
N LEU A 69 4.84 5.67 14.99
CA LEU A 69 4.75 5.88 16.42
C LEU A 69 4.48 7.36 16.75
N ARG A 70 5.15 8.29 16.05
CA ARG A 70 4.91 9.74 16.18
C ARG A 70 3.48 10.10 15.80
N ALA A 71 2.99 9.58 14.68
CA ALA A 71 1.62 9.84 14.24
C ALA A 71 0.59 9.32 15.26
N ARG A 72 0.83 8.15 15.87
CA ARG A 72 -0.04 7.62 16.93
C ARG A 72 -0.04 8.49 18.19
N GLU A 73 1.12 9.03 18.59
CA GLU A 73 1.27 9.84 19.79
C GLU A 73 0.71 11.26 19.62
N LEU A 74 1.09 11.92 18.52
CA LEU A 74 0.86 13.36 18.32
C LEU A 74 -0.33 13.64 17.41
N GLY A 75 -0.87 12.61 16.75
CA GLY A 75 -1.75 12.78 15.61
C GLY A 75 -0.97 13.29 14.39
N ASP A 76 -1.68 13.56 13.30
CA ASP A 76 -1.06 13.98 12.03
C ASP A 76 -0.54 15.43 12.02
N ARG A 77 -0.60 16.12 13.15
CA ARG A 77 -0.02 17.45 13.38
C ARG A 77 1.31 17.35 14.13
N ALA A 78 2.13 16.37 13.77
CA ALA A 78 3.44 16.24 14.40
C ALA A 78 4.24 17.54 14.26
N PRO A 79 4.81 18.09 15.35
CA PRO A 79 5.64 19.27 15.27
C PRO A 79 6.86 19.00 14.40
N THR A 80 7.32 20.04 13.71
CA THR A 80 8.60 20.02 12.97
C THR A 80 9.75 19.56 13.87
N SER A 81 10.71 18.86 13.30
CA SER A 81 11.90 18.35 13.98
C SER A 81 12.58 19.41 14.87
N GLY A 82 13.00 19.01 16.09
CA GLY A 82 13.78 19.85 16.99
C GLY A 82 12.99 20.54 18.11
N THR A 83 11.69 20.29 18.25
CA THR A 83 10.90 20.85 19.35
C THR A 83 11.07 20.07 20.66
N ALA A 84 10.84 20.71 21.82
CA ALA A 84 10.86 20.05 23.13
C ALA A 84 9.87 18.87 23.19
N ALA A 85 8.69 19.00 22.57
CA ALA A 85 7.69 17.94 22.49
C ALA A 85 8.19 16.71 21.71
N GLU A 86 9.07 16.89 20.72
CA GLU A 86 9.68 15.79 20.00
C GLU A 86 10.69 15.01 20.85
N ARG A 87 11.48 15.70 21.68
CA ARG A 87 12.48 15.07 22.56
C ARG A 87 11.86 14.13 23.61
N ASP A 88 10.69 14.48 24.10
CA ASP A 88 9.96 13.67 25.09
C ASP A 88 9.00 12.66 24.48
N SER A 89 8.91 12.59 23.14
CA SER A 89 8.02 11.68 22.44
C SER A 89 8.40 10.21 22.63
N TRP A 90 7.41 9.32 22.48
CA TRP A 90 7.65 7.86 22.50
C TRP A 90 8.64 7.45 21.42
N ALA A 91 8.57 8.10 20.26
CA ALA A 91 9.48 7.86 19.16
C ALA A 91 10.93 8.22 19.52
N ALA A 92 11.16 9.36 20.20
CA ALA A 92 12.50 9.73 20.67
C ALA A 92 13.02 8.78 21.76
N ARG A 93 12.16 8.33 22.67
CA ARG A 93 12.51 7.36 23.72
C ARG A 93 12.90 5.98 23.18
N LEU A 94 12.40 5.60 21.97
CA LEU A 94 12.70 4.32 21.35
C LEU A 94 13.81 4.40 20.30
N PHE A 95 13.82 5.44 19.46
CA PHE A 95 14.74 5.56 18.30
C PHE A 95 15.87 6.58 18.55
N GLY A 96 15.92 7.18 19.72
CA GLY A 96 16.81 8.29 20.01
C GLY A 96 16.31 9.62 19.45
N ALA A 97 16.90 10.74 19.87
CA ALA A 97 16.58 12.06 19.34
C ALA A 97 17.29 12.32 18.00
N GLY A 98 16.89 13.41 17.30
CA GLY A 98 17.48 13.75 16.00
C GLY A 98 18.94 14.19 16.11
N ARG A 99 19.69 14.06 15.00
CA ARG A 99 21.14 14.36 14.90
C ARG A 99 21.56 15.79 15.33
N ALA A 100 20.62 16.71 15.45
CA ALA A 100 20.90 18.10 15.82
C ALA A 100 20.96 18.36 17.34
N ASP A 101 20.71 17.35 18.17
CA ASP A 101 20.65 17.50 19.63
C ASP A 101 21.87 16.84 20.28
N GLU A 102 22.84 17.66 20.68
CA GLU A 102 24.08 17.20 21.38
C GLU A 102 23.82 16.53 22.75
N SER A 103 22.62 16.74 23.31
CA SER A 103 22.17 16.13 24.57
C SER A 103 21.37 14.85 24.41
N SER A 104 21.23 14.32 23.17
CA SER A 104 20.34 13.20 22.87
C SER A 104 20.92 11.85 23.28
N GLU A 105 20.06 11.00 23.86
CA GLU A 105 20.40 9.60 24.10
C GLU A 105 20.45 8.81 22.79
N GLN A 106 21.42 7.90 22.69
CA GLN A 106 21.48 6.94 21.59
C GLN A 106 20.25 6.01 21.62
N SER A 107 19.79 5.56 20.43
CA SER A 107 18.70 4.60 20.31
C SER A 107 18.90 3.37 21.19
N PRO A 108 17.92 2.99 22.05
CA PRO A 108 17.94 1.68 22.71
C PRO A 108 17.49 0.54 21.80
N LEU A 109 16.99 0.83 20.59
CA LEU A 109 16.55 -0.13 19.60
C LEU A 109 17.57 -0.24 18.48
N ILE A 110 18.01 -1.47 18.21
CA ILE A 110 18.77 -1.86 17.03
C ILE A 110 17.76 -2.42 16.02
N VAL A 111 17.86 -2.00 14.77
CA VAL A 111 17.00 -2.44 13.66
C VAL A 111 17.92 -2.96 12.57
N ASP A 112 17.90 -4.25 12.34
CA ASP A 112 18.73 -4.89 11.34
C ASP A 112 18.17 -4.66 9.93
N ASP A 113 19.04 -4.76 8.93
CA ASP A 113 18.61 -4.86 7.54
C ASP A 113 17.83 -6.18 7.35
N ALA A 114 16.75 -6.12 6.60
CA ALA A 114 15.93 -7.29 6.31
C ALA A 114 16.13 -7.75 4.88
N PHE A 115 16.34 -9.05 4.71
CA PHE A 115 16.58 -9.68 3.41
C PHE A 115 15.45 -10.63 3.07
N ALA A 116 15.13 -10.71 1.78
CA ALA A 116 14.24 -11.74 1.27
C ALA A 116 15.04 -12.74 0.40
N SER A 117 14.56 -13.99 0.33
CA SER A 117 15.12 -15.02 -0.54
C SER A 117 14.35 -15.06 -1.87
N ASN A 118 15.11 -15.13 -2.99
CA ASN A 118 14.65 -15.56 -4.33
C ASN A 118 13.39 -14.89 -4.91
N ALA A 119 13.16 -13.60 -4.64
CA ALA A 119 12.11 -12.87 -5.33
C ALA A 119 12.58 -12.43 -6.72
N VAL A 120 11.73 -12.62 -7.73
CA VAL A 120 11.95 -12.13 -9.09
C VAL A 120 11.20 -10.79 -9.22
N PRO A 121 11.87 -9.70 -9.64
CA PRO A 121 11.23 -8.42 -9.82
C PRO A 121 10.11 -8.48 -10.87
N GLU A 122 9.04 -7.73 -10.65
CA GLU A 122 8.05 -7.40 -11.67
C GLU A 122 8.41 -6.04 -12.30
N LEU A 123 8.25 -5.93 -13.62
CA LEU A 123 8.35 -4.66 -14.32
C LEU A 123 6.94 -4.13 -14.57
N ARG A 124 6.70 -2.87 -14.21
CA ARG A 124 5.44 -2.17 -14.51
C ARG A 124 5.69 -0.84 -15.19
N ASP A 125 5.01 -0.63 -16.29
CA ASP A 125 4.99 0.66 -16.95
C ASP A 125 4.09 1.65 -16.21
N GLY A 126 4.53 2.88 -16.16
CA GLY A 126 3.73 4.01 -15.72
C GLY A 126 3.64 5.07 -16.80
N VAL A 127 2.51 5.74 -16.88
CA VAL A 127 2.32 6.88 -17.77
C VAL A 127 1.54 7.98 -17.06
N ALA A 128 1.98 9.23 -17.19
CA ALA A 128 1.18 10.35 -16.76
C ALA A 128 0.17 10.70 -17.86
N LEU A 129 -1.11 10.84 -17.46
CA LEU A 129 -2.16 11.29 -18.35
C LEU A 129 -2.33 12.80 -18.26
N ASP A 130 -2.41 13.46 -19.39
CA ASP A 130 -2.77 14.88 -19.47
C ASP A 130 -4.23 15.04 -18.97
N PRO A 131 -4.50 15.93 -18.00
CA PRO A 131 -5.81 16.06 -17.39
C PRO A 131 -6.87 16.66 -18.33
N VAL A 132 -6.47 17.36 -19.40
CA VAL A 132 -7.35 18.02 -20.35
C VAL A 132 -7.69 17.08 -21.51
N THR A 133 -6.66 16.56 -22.18
CA THR A 133 -6.83 15.68 -23.34
C THR A 133 -7.16 14.25 -22.98
N ARG A 134 -6.80 13.81 -21.73
CA ARG A 134 -6.91 12.44 -21.23
C ARG A 134 -6.12 11.41 -22.03
N THR A 135 -5.12 11.86 -22.76
CA THR A 135 -4.14 11.04 -23.47
C THR A 135 -2.83 10.97 -22.66
N ALA A 136 -1.95 10.06 -23.03
CA ALA A 136 -0.61 10.00 -22.46
C ALA A 136 0.11 11.34 -22.70
N ALA A 137 0.67 11.92 -21.66
CA ALA A 137 1.52 13.10 -21.79
C ALA A 137 2.83 12.69 -22.44
N ASP A 138 3.28 13.48 -23.41
CA ASP A 138 4.50 13.19 -24.17
C ASP A 138 5.74 13.14 -23.28
N GLY A 139 6.61 12.12 -23.48
CA GLY A 139 7.81 11.91 -22.68
C GLY A 139 7.58 11.58 -21.21
N LYS A 140 6.38 11.15 -20.81
CA LYS A 140 6.01 10.81 -19.42
C LYS A 140 5.72 9.33 -19.19
N LYS A 141 6.20 8.46 -20.09
CA LYS A 141 6.27 7.02 -19.83
C LYS A 141 7.54 6.73 -19.03
N PHE A 142 7.47 5.80 -18.09
CA PHE A 142 8.59 5.34 -17.28
C PHE A 142 8.35 3.89 -16.88
N ASP A 143 9.43 3.17 -16.64
CA ASP A 143 9.44 1.78 -16.20
C ASP A 143 9.83 1.69 -14.73
N LEU A 144 9.16 0.84 -13.99
CA LEU A 144 9.29 0.70 -12.54
C LEU A 144 9.46 -0.77 -12.17
N GLU A 145 10.58 -1.11 -11.56
CA GLU A 145 10.77 -2.43 -10.94
C GLU A 145 10.09 -2.50 -9.58
N LEU A 146 9.50 -3.66 -9.29
CA LEU A 146 8.78 -3.91 -8.05
C LEU A 146 9.12 -5.30 -7.49
N TRP A 147 9.31 -5.41 -6.18
CA TRP A 147 9.21 -6.69 -5.52
C TRP A 147 7.73 -7.07 -5.44
N PRO A 148 7.35 -8.28 -5.91
CA PRO A 148 5.94 -8.67 -6.00
C PRO A 148 5.30 -8.94 -4.64
N ALA A 149 3.98 -8.99 -4.60
CA ALA A 149 3.24 -9.50 -3.44
C ALA A 149 3.67 -10.94 -3.13
N GLY A 150 3.66 -11.31 -1.84
CA GLY A 150 4.17 -12.61 -1.36
C GLY A 150 5.66 -12.62 -1.04
N THR A 151 6.46 -11.64 -1.52
CA THR A 151 7.86 -11.52 -1.08
C THR A 151 7.92 -11.36 0.44
N THR A 152 8.79 -12.13 1.09
CA THR A 152 8.91 -12.18 2.55
C THR A 152 10.30 -11.76 2.99
N PHE A 153 10.37 -10.76 3.88
CA PHE A 153 11.60 -10.25 4.48
C PHE A 153 11.71 -10.70 5.93
N ALA A 154 12.85 -11.29 6.31
CA ALA A 154 13.12 -11.65 7.70
C ALA A 154 13.46 -10.41 8.53
N LEU A 155 12.64 -10.10 9.53
CA LEU A 155 12.83 -8.97 10.43
C LEU A 155 13.55 -9.39 11.71
N ARG A 156 14.45 -8.53 12.19
CA ARG A 156 15.07 -8.64 13.51
C ARG A 156 15.23 -7.28 14.15
N PHE A 157 14.75 -7.19 15.39
CA PHE A 157 14.84 -6.01 16.23
C PHE A 157 15.45 -6.42 17.57
N GLU A 158 16.33 -5.59 18.13
CA GLU A 158 16.91 -5.84 19.43
C GLU A 158 16.72 -4.62 20.33
N LEU A 159 15.99 -4.79 21.44
CA LEU A 159 15.73 -3.74 22.42
C LEU A 159 16.64 -3.91 23.65
N LEU A 160 17.38 -2.84 23.95
CA LEU A 160 18.30 -2.76 25.08
C LEU A 160 17.60 -2.11 26.28
N LEU A 161 17.52 -2.83 27.41
CA LEU A 161 16.86 -2.39 28.63
C LEU A 161 17.87 -2.23 29.78
N GLY A 162 17.75 -1.11 30.49
CA GLY A 162 18.72 -0.70 31.51
C GLY A 162 18.38 -1.10 32.97
N GLY A 163 17.16 -1.62 33.20
CA GLY A 163 16.68 -2.03 34.52
C GLY A 163 15.85 -0.97 35.26
N ASP A 164 15.70 0.25 34.72
CA ASP A 164 14.70 1.18 35.23
C ASP A 164 13.32 0.72 34.75
N ARG A 165 12.49 0.29 35.70
CA ARG A 165 11.20 -0.34 35.39
C ARG A 165 10.27 0.56 34.60
N ALA A 166 10.21 1.86 34.89
CA ALA A 166 9.29 2.79 34.21
C ALA A 166 9.75 3.09 32.77
N VAL A 167 11.05 3.32 32.59
CA VAL A 167 11.67 3.56 31.29
C VAL A 167 11.58 2.31 30.42
N ASP A 168 11.91 1.14 30.97
CA ASP A 168 11.90 -0.13 30.26
C ASP A 168 10.48 -0.54 29.86
N ASP A 169 9.46 -0.29 30.71
CA ASP A 169 8.06 -0.51 30.37
C ASP A 169 7.62 0.39 29.22
N LEU A 170 7.95 1.67 29.26
CA LEU A 170 7.63 2.61 28.17
C LEU A 170 8.29 2.18 26.85
N ARG A 171 9.57 1.76 26.87
CA ARG A 171 10.30 1.29 25.70
C ARG A 171 9.66 0.03 25.09
N ARG A 172 9.26 -0.95 25.92
CA ARG A 172 8.55 -2.14 25.45
C ARG A 172 7.19 -1.81 24.83
N ARG A 173 6.43 -0.91 25.46
CA ARG A 173 5.13 -0.45 24.93
C ARG A 173 5.30 0.33 23.63
N ALA A 174 6.31 1.18 23.53
CA ALA A 174 6.62 1.91 22.31
C ALA A 174 7.01 0.96 21.16
N LEU A 175 7.87 -0.04 21.44
CA LEU A 175 8.23 -1.06 20.47
C LEU A 175 7.00 -1.88 20.03
N ALA A 176 6.22 -2.41 20.97
CA ALA A 176 4.99 -3.16 20.66
C ALA A 176 4.04 -2.35 19.79
N THR A 177 3.89 -1.05 20.10
CA THR A 177 3.01 -0.15 19.34
C THR A 177 3.54 0.14 17.94
N ALA A 178 4.85 0.34 17.79
CA ALA A 178 5.47 0.54 16.48
C ALA A 178 5.31 -0.71 15.59
N LEU A 179 5.59 -1.90 16.13
CA LEU A 179 5.49 -3.17 15.43
C LEU A 179 4.04 -3.58 15.13
N ASP A 180 3.06 -3.17 15.95
CA ASP A 180 1.63 -3.33 15.68
C ASP A 180 1.24 -2.70 14.33
N GLY A 181 1.91 -1.62 13.94
CA GLY A 181 1.74 -1.00 12.62
C GLY A 181 2.07 -1.89 11.44
N LEU A 182 2.86 -2.95 11.63
CA LEU A 182 3.18 -3.95 10.60
C LEU A 182 2.12 -5.06 10.48
N THR A 183 1.18 -5.16 11.43
CA THR A 183 0.13 -6.20 11.46
C THR A 183 -1.22 -5.70 10.98
N SER A 184 -1.41 -4.38 10.87
CA SER A 184 -2.68 -3.77 10.51
C SER A 184 -2.80 -3.59 9.00
N ALA A 185 -3.61 -4.41 8.33
CA ALA A 185 -3.89 -4.31 6.90
C ALA A 185 -4.51 -2.95 6.52
N SER A 186 -5.31 -2.34 7.42
CA SER A 186 -5.96 -1.05 7.20
C SER A 186 -5.31 0.04 8.03
N GLY A 187 -4.50 0.91 7.40
CA GLY A 187 -3.84 2.05 8.06
C GLY A 187 -2.59 1.71 8.84
N GLY A 188 -1.98 0.57 8.53
CA GLY A 188 -0.65 0.20 8.97
C GLY A 188 0.46 0.91 8.21
N ILE A 189 1.68 0.50 8.50
CA ILE A 189 2.89 0.99 7.83
C ILE A 189 2.91 0.49 6.39
N ARG A 190 3.39 1.34 5.48
CA ARG A 190 3.68 1.00 4.09
C ARG A 190 5.11 1.38 3.76
N PHE A 191 5.75 0.59 2.93
CA PHE A 191 7.14 0.82 2.52
C PHE A 191 7.27 1.29 1.08
N GLY A 192 8.39 1.91 0.77
CA GLY A 192 8.80 2.28 -0.57
C GLY A 192 8.11 3.49 -1.15
N ALA A 193 8.31 3.68 -2.45
CA ALA A 193 7.72 4.76 -3.21
C ALA A 193 6.24 4.48 -3.53
N ARG A 194 5.50 5.57 -3.82
CA ARG A 194 4.09 5.50 -4.26
C ARG A 194 3.14 4.80 -3.28
N LYS A 195 3.48 4.76 -2.00
CA LYS A 195 2.66 4.16 -0.93
C LYS A 195 1.23 4.70 -0.85
N HIS A 196 1.00 5.94 -1.30
CA HIS A 196 -0.35 6.53 -1.41
C HIS A 196 -1.14 6.06 -2.65
N ARG A 197 -0.54 5.22 -3.49
CA ARG A 197 -1.14 4.69 -4.72
C ARG A 197 -1.20 3.16 -4.74
N GLY A 198 -1.28 2.54 -3.56
CA GLY A 198 -1.53 1.11 -3.39
C GLY A 198 -0.31 0.24 -3.19
N TYR A 199 0.91 0.76 -3.39
CA TYR A 199 2.13 -0.01 -3.21
C TYR A 199 2.56 -0.11 -1.75
N GLY A 200 3.35 -1.16 -1.45
CA GLY A 200 4.08 -1.32 -0.21
C GLY A 200 3.25 -1.68 1.01
N GLN A 201 2.06 -2.21 0.83
CA GLN A 201 1.26 -2.74 1.93
C GLN A 201 1.87 -4.04 2.43
N VAL A 202 2.00 -4.17 3.75
CA VAL A 202 2.68 -5.31 4.37
C VAL A 202 1.86 -5.89 5.51
N THR A 203 2.24 -7.10 5.93
CA THR A 203 1.76 -7.72 7.17
C THR A 203 2.85 -8.58 7.81
N VAL A 204 2.82 -8.69 9.13
CA VAL A 204 3.54 -9.71 9.89
C VAL A 204 2.49 -10.54 10.62
N GLU A 205 2.43 -11.83 10.35
CA GLU A 205 1.40 -12.72 10.90
C GLU A 205 1.85 -13.42 12.17
N HIS A 206 3.15 -13.57 12.33
CA HIS A 206 3.73 -14.29 13.45
C HIS A 206 5.00 -13.61 13.95
N TRP A 207 5.11 -13.49 15.25
CA TRP A 207 6.26 -12.91 15.94
C TRP A 207 6.89 -13.94 16.87
N ARG A 208 8.21 -13.81 17.04
CA ARG A 208 9.01 -14.52 18.05
C ARG A 208 9.68 -13.49 18.94
N VAL A 209 9.60 -13.67 20.25
CA VAL A 209 10.24 -12.79 21.25
C VAL A 209 11.11 -13.63 22.16
N THR A 210 12.42 -13.36 22.15
CA THR A 210 13.41 -14.00 23.02
C THR A 210 13.98 -12.98 24.01
N ARG A 211 14.07 -13.36 25.28
CA ARG A 211 14.56 -12.48 26.35
C ARG A 211 15.85 -13.02 26.94
N TYR A 212 16.88 -12.17 27.02
CA TYR A 212 18.17 -12.49 27.62
C TYR A 212 18.39 -11.62 28.85
N ASP A 213 18.39 -12.22 30.05
CA ASP A 213 18.71 -11.54 31.29
C ASP A 213 20.24 -11.56 31.50
N LEU A 214 20.91 -10.46 31.17
CA LEU A 214 22.36 -10.34 31.24
C LEU A 214 22.88 -10.17 32.68
N THR A 215 22.00 -10.08 33.67
CA THR A 215 22.38 -10.05 35.08
C THR A 215 22.65 -11.44 35.66
N THR A 216 22.25 -12.50 34.89
CA THR A 216 22.45 -13.89 35.28
C THR A 216 23.52 -14.56 34.40
N PRO A 217 24.37 -15.45 34.95
CA PRO A 217 25.33 -16.21 34.12
C PRO A 217 24.65 -17.01 33.00
N ALA A 218 23.50 -17.62 33.28
CA ALA A 218 22.76 -18.41 32.29
C ALA A 218 22.25 -17.54 31.12
N GLY A 219 21.67 -16.36 31.40
CA GLY A 219 21.20 -15.44 30.39
C GLY A 219 22.33 -14.83 29.55
N LEU A 220 23.49 -14.54 30.20
CA LEU A 220 24.67 -14.07 29.47
C LEU A 220 25.25 -15.12 28.55
N ILE A 221 25.35 -16.39 29.02
CA ILE A 221 25.79 -17.52 28.16
C ILE A 221 24.82 -17.73 26.98
N ALA A 222 23.51 -17.73 27.24
CA ALA A 222 22.51 -17.87 26.20
C ALA A 222 22.61 -16.74 25.14
N TRP A 223 22.88 -15.50 25.58
CA TRP A 223 23.12 -14.37 24.67
C TRP A 223 24.38 -14.59 23.81
N ILE A 224 25.51 -14.93 24.40
CA ILE A 224 26.76 -15.16 23.68
C ILE A 224 26.63 -16.32 22.68
N ALA A 225 25.88 -17.35 23.05
CA ALA A 225 25.63 -18.51 22.20
C ALA A 225 24.62 -18.26 21.06
N SER A 226 23.85 -17.16 21.12
CA SER A 226 22.81 -16.85 20.12
C SER A 226 23.37 -16.58 18.71
N ASP A 227 24.65 -16.24 18.59
CA ASP A 227 25.34 -16.07 17.30
C ASP A 227 25.77 -17.39 16.65
N GLY A 228 25.20 -18.53 17.07
CA GLY A 228 25.38 -19.83 16.42
C GLY A 228 26.52 -20.68 17.02
N ALA A 229 27.22 -20.20 18.04
CA ALA A 229 28.33 -20.94 18.66
C ALA A 229 27.86 -22.18 19.45
N ASP A 230 26.66 -22.15 20.04
CA ASP A 230 26.06 -23.27 20.77
C ASP A 230 24.53 -23.17 20.76
N ALA A 231 23.89 -23.92 19.87
CA ALA A 231 22.42 -23.91 19.71
C ALA A 231 21.67 -24.38 20.97
N ALA A 232 22.26 -25.27 21.78
CA ALA A 232 21.62 -25.75 23.00
C ALA A 232 21.64 -24.69 24.10
N ALA A 233 22.75 -23.97 24.23
CA ALA A 233 22.84 -22.84 25.18
C ALA A 233 21.96 -21.65 24.73
N ALA A 234 21.91 -21.35 23.45
CA ALA A 234 21.02 -20.33 22.88
C ALA A 234 19.54 -20.66 23.14
N ALA A 235 19.15 -21.92 22.96
CA ALA A 235 17.78 -22.41 23.19
C ALA A 235 17.33 -22.35 24.67
N SER A 236 18.24 -22.09 25.60
CA SER A 236 17.91 -21.94 27.03
C SER A 236 17.25 -20.59 27.38
N ALA A 237 17.30 -19.61 26.47
CA ALA A 237 16.65 -18.31 26.69
C ALA A 237 15.11 -18.42 26.56
N PRO A 238 14.34 -17.77 27.46
CA PRO A 238 12.89 -17.75 27.38
C PRO A 238 12.42 -17.15 26.05
N THR A 239 11.75 -17.98 25.24
CA THR A 239 11.21 -17.60 23.93
C THR A 239 9.71 -17.83 23.92
N VAL A 240 8.96 -16.87 23.39
CA VAL A 240 7.50 -16.94 23.16
C VAL A 240 7.18 -16.55 21.74
N GLU A 241 6.15 -17.20 21.17
CA GLU A 241 5.74 -16.97 19.80
C GLU A 241 4.23 -16.76 19.68
N GLY A 242 3.79 -16.00 18.67
CA GLY A 242 2.37 -15.79 18.41
C GLY A 242 2.09 -14.59 17.48
N PRO A 243 0.83 -14.34 17.17
CA PRO A 243 0.44 -13.31 16.19
C PRO A 243 0.51 -11.88 16.76
N GLY A 244 0.42 -11.69 18.06
CA GLY A 244 0.30 -10.37 18.69
C GLY A 244 1.55 -9.97 19.46
N VAL A 245 2.38 -9.08 18.92
CA VAL A 245 3.65 -8.65 19.53
C VAL A 245 3.46 -8.02 20.92
N ALA A 246 2.35 -7.28 21.14
CA ALA A 246 2.05 -6.66 22.43
C ALA A 246 1.84 -7.69 23.55
N ALA A 247 1.11 -8.78 23.25
CA ALA A 247 0.91 -9.90 24.17
C ALA A 247 2.24 -10.62 24.47
N LEU A 248 3.08 -10.81 23.44
CA LEU A 248 4.38 -11.46 23.61
C LEU A 248 5.38 -10.60 24.42
N LEU A 249 5.27 -9.28 24.33
CA LEU A 249 6.06 -8.34 25.13
C LEU A 249 5.45 -8.09 26.53
N ASP A 250 4.25 -8.63 26.79
CA ASP A 250 3.49 -8.46 28.03
C ASP A 250 3.24 -6.99 28.39
N VAL A 251 2.77 -6.23 27.39
CA VAL A 251 2.48 -4.79 27.55
C VAL A 251 1.24 -4.38 26.77
N PRO A 252 0.45 -3.41 27.25
CA PRO A 252 -0.60 -2.80 26.46
C PRO A 252 -0.03 -1.86 25.40
N LEU A 253 -0.72 -1.75 24.24
CA LEU A 253 -0.39 -0.75 23.24
C LEU A 253 -0.61 0.67 23.78
N LEU A 254 0.16 1.60 23.25
CA LEU A 254 -0.04 3.03 23.49
C LEU A 254 -1.27 3.54 22.72
N PRO A 255 -1.94 4.61 23.21
CA PRO A 255 -3.13 5.17 22.56
C PRO A 255 -2.89 5.57 21.10
N ASP A 256 -3.94 5.56 20.30
CA ASP A 256 -3.91 6.03 18.91
C ASP A 256 -4.65 7.38 18.80
N ARG A 257 -3.89 8.46 18.58
CA ARG A 257 -4.43 9.82 18.42
C ARG A 257 -4.57 10.25 16.97
N ARG A 258 -4.31 9.37 16.01
CA ARG A 258 -4.47 9.68 14.59
C ARG A 258 -5.93 9.93 14.25
N ARG A 259 -6.14 10.86 13.33
CA ARG A 259 -7.44 11.13 12.74
C ARG A 259 -7.44 10.63 11.31
N TRP A 260 -8.46 9.88 10.94
CA TRP A 260 -8.56 9.36 9.57
C TRP A 260 -10.01 9.08 9.18
N LEU A 261 -10.28 9.19 7.88
CA LEU A 261 -11.48 8.68 7.24
C LEU A 261 -11.07 7.47 6.39
N GLN A 262 -11.77 6.36 6.54
CA GLN A 262 -11.60 5.16 5.73
C GLN A 262 -12.90 4.81 5.03
N ILE A 263 -12.79 4.50 3.73
CA ILE A 263 -13.89 4.06 2.89
C ILE A 263 -13.46 2.73 2.27
N GLU A 264 -14.22 1.69 2.55
CA GLU A 264 -14.12 0.39 1.88
C GLU A 264 -15.42 0.12 1.16
N ALA A 265 -15.35 -0.21 -0.12
CA ALA A 265 -16.54 -0.46 -0.91
C ALA A 265 -16.34 -1.63 -1.87
N THR A 266 -17.41 -2.34 -2.15
CA THR A 266 -17.46 -3.45 -3.11
C THR A 266 -18.49 -3.14 -4.18
N PHE A 267 -18.10 -3.39 -5.41
CA PHE A 267 -18.89 -3.10 -6.61
C PHE A 267 -19.04 -4.36 -7.46
N ALA A 268 -20.13 -4.42 -8.21
CA ALA A 268 -20.23 -5.28 -9.38
C ALA A 268 -19.57 -4.59 -10.58
N LEU A 269 -18.93 -5.37 -11.45
CA LEU A 269 -18.43 -4.89 -12.73
C LEU A 269 -19.54 -5.03 -13.79
N ASP A 270 -19.99 -3.91 -14.34
CA ASP A 270 -20.98 -3.88 -15.43
C ASP A 270 -20.27 -3.88 -16.79
N GLY A 271 -20.30 -5.01 -17.48
CA GLY A 271 -19.60 -5.20 -18.74
C GLY A 271 -18.13 -5.57 -18.57
N SER A 272 -17.22 -4.75 -19.06
CA SER A 272 -15.78 -5.05 -19.06
C SER A 272 -14.95 -3.90 -18.50
N LEU A 273 -13.72 -4.20 -18.04
CA LEU A 273 -12.74 -3.25 -17.54
C LEU A 273 -11.40 -3.46 -18.25
N LEU A 274 -10.75 -2.39 -18.69
CA LEU A 274 -9.42 -2.42 -19.25
C LEU A 274 -8.54 -1.36 -18.57
N ILE A 275 -7.55 -1.82 -17.82
CA ILE A 275 -6.42 -1.01 -17.38
C ILE A 275 -5.22 -1.58 -18.13
N ARG A 276 -4.69 -0.86 -19.10
CA ARG A 276 -3.67 -1.40 -20.01
C ARG A 276 -2.37 -1.69 -19.25
N ALA A 277 -1.86 -2.90 -19.39
CA ALA A 277 -0.46 -3.21 -19.14
C ALA A 277 0.37 -2.54 -20.26
N GLY A 278 1.53 -2.00 -19.92
CA GLY A 278 2.30 -1.19 -20.87
C GLY A 278 3.01 -1.99 -21.95
N SER A 279 3.51 -3.16 -21.63
CA SER A 279 4.07 -4.13 -22.58
C SER A 279 3.55 -5.50 -22.19
N ALA A 280 3.28 -6.35 -23.18
CA ALA A 280 2.95 -7.74 -22.92
C ALA A 280 4.06 -8.35 -22.06
N ASN A 281 3.76 -8.69 -20.82
CA ASN A 281 4.72 -9.31 -19.93
C ASN A 281 5.04 -10.69 -20.50
N PRO A 282 6.28 -11.04 -20.84
CA PRO A 282 6.60 -12.38 -21.37
C PRO A 282 6.28 -13.49 -20.35
N VAL A 283 5.96 -13.16 -19.11
CA VAL A 283 5.53 -14.09 -18.05
C VAL A 283 4.07 -14.52 -18.20
N SER A 284 3.23 -13.80 -18.95
CA SER A 284 1.82 -14.18 -19.22
C SER A 284 1.67 -15.39 -20.13
N LEU A 285 2.73 -15.87 -20.75
CA LEU A 285 2.70 -17.05 -21.63
C LEU A 285 2.73 -18.40 -20.90
N THR A 286 2.78 -18.44 -19.58
CA THR A 286 2.74 -19.67 -18.78
C THR A 286 1.36 -19.94 -18.14
N GLY A 287 0.29 -19.57 -18.81
CA GLY A 287 -1.07 -19.97 -18.47
C GLY A 287 -1.36 -21.35 -19.07
N SER A 288 -1.42 -22.38 -18.23
CA SER A 288 -1.94 -23.73 -18.49
C SER A 288 -1.08 -24.60 -19.39
N GLN A 289 -0.12 -25.30 -18.81
CA GLN A 289 0.32 -26.58 -19.39
C GLN A 289 -0.86 -27.56 -19.35
N PRO A 290 -1.21 -28.23 -20.46
CA PRO A 290 -2.13 -29.36 -20.40
C PRO A 290 -1.46 -30.46 -19.59
N SER A 291 -2.14 -30.96 -18.57
CA SER A 291 -1.73 -32.10 -17.77
C SER A 291 -1.55 -33.32 -18.68
N GLU A 292 -0.31 -33.70 -18.96
CA GLU A 292 0.01 -35.02 -19.51
C GLU A 292 -0.20 -36.08 -18.41
N THR A 293 -1.39 -36.60 -18.31
CA THR A 293 -1.61 -37.94 -17.71
C THR A 293 -2.67 -38.65 -18.51
N GLY A 294 -2.21 -39.56 -19.37
CA GLY A 294 -3.07 -40.47 -20.11
C GLY A 294 -2.28 -41.37 -21.03
N SER A 295 -1.64 -42.40 -20.49
CA SER A 295 -1.13 -43.53 -21.27
C SER A 295 -2.30 -44.29 -21.89
N GLY A 296 -2.40 -44.27 -23.22
CA GLY A 296 -3.35 -45.08 -23.97
C GLY A 296 -2.80 -45.38 -25.35
N HIS A 297 -2.32 -46.59 -25.52
CA HIS A 297 -1.95 -47.15 -26.83
C HIS A 297 -3.16 -47.17 -27.75
N GLY A 298 -3.06 -46.52 -28.91
CA GLY A 298 -4.04 -46.62 -29.99
C GLY A 298 -3.42 -46.22 -31.32
N VAL A 299 -3.00 -47.23 -32.07
CA VAL A 299 -2.51 -47.11 -33.45
C VAL A 299 -3.70 -46.74 -34.37
N GLY A 300 -3.73 -45.51 -34.88
CA GLY A 300 -4.63 -45.07 -35.90
C GLY A 300 -4.06 -43.83 -36.57
N GLY A 301 -3.58 -43.95 -37.81
CA GLY A 301 -3.04 -42.86 -38.59
C GLY A 301 -4.10 -41.77 -38.91
N PRO A 302 -3.68 -40.53 -39.21
CA PRO A 302 -4.58 -39.43 -39.46
C PRO A 302 -5.46 -39.66 -40.70
N ARG A 303 -6.76 -39.41 -40.58
CA ARG A 303 -7.68 -39.38 -41.68
C ARG A 303 -7.55 -38.07 -42.47
N PRO A 304 -7.61 -38.06 -43.79
CA PRO A 304 -7.61 -36.84 -44.58
C PRO A 304 -8.89 -36.05 -44.28
N GLY A 305 -8.73 -34.85 -43.69
CA GLY A 305 -9.84 -33.95 -43.34
C GLY A 305 -9.78 -33.34 -41.95
N ASP A 306 -8.88 -33.80 -41.07
CA ASP A 306 -8.63 -33.22 -39.73
C ASP A 306 -7.46 -32.21 -39.80
N GLU A 307 -7.54 -31.21 -40.64
CA GLU A 307 -6.73 -30.02 -40.51
C GLU A 307 -7.26 -29.22 -39.31
N ARG A 308 -6.85 -29.61 -38.08
CA ARG A 308 -6.83 -28.69 -36.96
C ARG A 308 -5.80 -27.64 -37.33
N PHE A 309 -6.30 -26.47 -37.74
CA PHE A 309 -5.46 -25.28 -37.81
C PHE A 309 -4.73 -25.17 -36.46
N PRO A 310 -3.41 -24.98 -36.42
CA PRO A 310 -2.73 -24.74 -35.17
C PRO A 310 -3.48 -23.58 -34.50
N GLU A 311 -3.85 -23.73 -33.24
CA GLU A 311 -4.41 -22.63 -32.46
C GLU A 311 -3.44 -21.47 -32.58
N THR A 312 -3.81 -20.50 -33.41
CA THR A 312 -3.01 -19.29 -33.58
C THR A 312 -3.13 -18.56 -32.25
N VAL A 313 -2.10 -18.61 -31.43
CA VAL A 313 -2.04 -17.83 -30.20
C VAL A 313 -2.10 -16.36 -30.60
N VAL A 314 -3.28 -15.76 -30.50
CA VAL A 314 -3.45 -14.35 -30.75
C VAL A 314 -2.90 -13.60 -29.54
N VAL A 315 -1.73 -12.99 -29.70
CA VAL A 315 -1.19 -12.06 -28.71
C VAL A 315 -1.98 -10.75 -28.86
N PRO A 316 -2.73 -10.29 -27.85
CA PRO A 316 -3.49 -9.06 -27.94
C PRO A 316 -2.57 -7.83 -27.99
N ASP A 317 -2.97 -6.79 -28.72
CA ASP A 317 -2.26 -5.51 -28.77
C ASP A 317 -2.31 -4.76 -27.43
N ALA A 318 -3.34 -5.03 -26.63
CA ALA A 318 -3.48 -4.52 -25.26
C ALA A 318 -4.18 -5.54 -24.37
N GLU A 319 -3.63 -5.77 -23.21
CA GLU A 319 -4.20 -6.63 -22.17
C GLU A 319 -4.48 -5.87 -20.88
N HIS A 320 -5.38 -6.40 -20.06
CA HIS A 320 -5.64 -5.86 -18.73
C HIS A 320 -4.45 -6.14 -17.80
N LEU A 321 -4.13 -5.16 -16.94
CA LEU A 321 -3.04 -5.27 -15.98
C LEU A 321 -3.30 -6.37 -14.94
N HIS A 322 -2.37 -7.30 -14.86
CA HIS A 322 -2.32 -8.35 -13.86
C HIS A 322 -1.17 -8.08 -12.88
N ALA A 323 -1.31 -8.58 -11.68
CA ALA A 323 -0.25 -8.58 -10.69
C ALA A 323 -0.14 -9.95 -10.04
N ARG A 324 1.08 -10.31 -9.67
CA ARG A 324 1.32 -11.48 -8.84
C ARG A 324 0.67 -11.29 -7.48
N GLN A 325 -0.07 -12.29 -7.04
CA GLN A 325 -0.72 -12.33 -5.74
C GLN A 325 0.16 -13.08 -4.75
N ARG A 326 -0.22 -13.04 -3.47
CA ARG A 326 0.50 -13.73 -2.40
C ARG A 326 0.64 -15.25 -2.63
N ASP A 327 -0.30 -15.88 -3.30
CA ASP A 327 -0.31 -17.30 -3.67
C ASP A 327 0.48 -17.59 -4.96
N GLU A 328 1.29 -16.64 -5.42
CA GLU A 328 2.10 -16.68 -6.63
C GLU A 328 1.30 -16.69 -7.95
N GLN A 329 -0.02 -16.70 -7.91
CA GLN A 329 -0.85 -16.61 -9.10
C GLN A 329 -0.92 -15.17 -9.62
N SER A 330 -1.02 -15.02 -10.93
CA SER A 330 -1.28 -13.73 -11.57
C SER A 330 -2.79 -13.49 -11.64
N ALA A 331 -3.25 -12.36 -11.12
CA ALA A 331 -4.66 -12.00 -11.11
C ALA A 331 -4.88 -10.58 -11.62
N PRO A 332 -6.03 -10.29 -12.26
CA PRO A 332 -6.36 -8.95 -12.71
C PRO A 332 -6.54 -8.01 -11.52
N ILE A 333 -6.05 -6.78 -11.66
CA ILE A 333 -6.09 -5.79 -10.60
C ILE A 333 -6.73 -4.48 -11.03
N LEU A 334 -7.34 -3.80 -10.07
CA LEU A 334 -7.63 -2.38 -10.14
C LEU A 334 -6.42 -1.62 -9.56
N SER A 335 -5.57 -1.10 -10.45
CA SER A 335 -4.36 -0.38 -10.07
C SER A 335 -4.68 0.85 -9.23
N GLY A 336 -4.03 0.99 -8.07
CA GLY A 336 -4.17 2.16 -7.21
C GLY A 336 -3.76 3.47 -7.88
N THR A 337 -2.83 3.41 -8.84
CA THR A 337 -2.42 4.59 -9.64
C THR A 337 -3.52 5.06 -10.57
N SER A 338 -4.15 4.15 -11.32
CA SER A 338 -5.26 4.47 -12.23
C SER A 338 -6.48 4.97 -11.45
N LEU A 339 -6.79 4.30 -10.35
CA LEU A 339 -7.90 4.69 -9.49
C LEU A 339 -7.69 6.07 -8.84
N ALA A 340 -6.49 6.35 -8.30
CA ALA A 340 -6.17 7.66 -7.73
C ALA A 340 -6.29 8.79 -8.76
N GLY A 341 -5.85 8.55 -10.00
CA GLY A 341 -5.99 9.50 -11.10
C GLY A 341 -7.46 9.78 -11.45
N ALA A 342 -8.28 8.74 -11.55
CA ALA A 342 -9.71 8.87 -11.83
C ALA A 342 -10.46 9.61 -10.70
N ILE A 343 -10.19 9.26 -9.45
CA ILE A 343 -10.77 9.90 -8.26
C ILE A 343 -10.37 11.38 -8.20
N ARG A 344 -9.07 11.70 -8.38
CA ARG A 344 -8.58 13.10 -8.40
C ARG A 344 -9.29 13.92 -9.49
N ALA A 345 -9.37 13.38 -10.70
CA ALA A 345 -10.01 14.07 -11.83
C ALA A 345 -11.51 14.29 -11.59
N ARG A 346 -12.20 13.31 -10.96
CA ARG A 346 -13.62 13.45 -10.61
C ARG A 346 -13.82 14.46 -9.48
N ALA A 347 -13.05 14.38 -8.42
CA ALA A 347 -13.05 15.32 -7.32
C ALA A 347 -12.83 16.75 -7.81
N GLY A 348 -11.86 16.97 -8.71
CA GLY A 348 -11.62 18.27 -9.34
C GLY A 348 -12.83 18.79 -10.12
N ARG A 349 -13.51 17.93 -10.88
CA ARG A 349 -14.74 18.30 -11.59
C ARG A 349 -15.89 18.66 -10.65
N ILE A 350 -16.08 17.88 -9.58
CA ILE A 350 -17.09 18.18 -8.54
C ILE A 350 -16.81 19.56 -7.93
N ALA A 351 -15.57 19.78 -7.48
CA ALA A 351 -15.18 21.06 -6.88
C ALA A 351 -15.35 22.26 -7.84
N ALA A 352 -14.92 22.09 -9.11
CA ALA A 352 -15.08 23.12 -10.14
C ALA A 352 -16.54 23.37 -10.53
N THR A 353 -17.42 22.37 -10.42
CA THR A 353 -18.86 22.53 -10.67
C THR A 353 -19.54 23.31 -9.54
N LEU A 354 -19.17 23.03 -8.30
CA LEU A 354 -19.73 23.71 -7.12
C LEU A 354 -19.21 25.15 -6.96
N ALA A 355 -17.94 25.40 -7.34
CA ALA A 355 -17.30 26.72 -7.25
C ALA A 355 -16.41 26.97 -8.49
N PRO A 356 -17.01 27.37 -9.63
CA PRO A 356 -16.28 27.62 -10.87
C PRO A 356 -15.22 28.73 -10.70
N GLY A 357 -13.96 28.41 -11.06
CA GLY A 357 -12.85 29.36 -11.00
C GLY A 357 -12.33 29.68 -9.58
N SER A 358 -12.91 29.09 -8.54
CA SER A 358 -12.50 29.36 -7.15
C SER A 358 -11.11 28.79 -6.83
N PRO A 359 -10.19 29.62 -6.29
CA PRO A 359 -8.92 29.15 -5.75
C PRO A 359 -9.06 28.13 -4.62
N ARG A 360 -10.18 28.15 -3.86
CA ARG A 360 -10.47 27.17 -2.80
C ARG A 360 -10.66 25.78 -3.37
N ALA A 361 -11.36 25.66 -4.53
CA ALA A 361 -11.53 24.38 -5.20
C ALA A 361 -10.17 23.75 -5.53
N ARG A 362 -9.21 24.51 -6.05
CA ARG A 362 -7.85 24.04 -6.33
C ARG A 362 -7.13 23.64 -5.04
N ARG A 363 -7.11 24.51 -4.02
CA ARG A 363 -6.48 24.21 -2.72
C ARG A 363 -7.05 22.95 -2.07
N LEU A 364 -8.36 22.73 -2.16
CA LEU A 364 -9.00 21.50 -1.66
C LEU A 364 -8.44 20.26 -2.36
N ILE A 365 -8.33 20.26 -3.67
CA ILE A 365 -7.79 19.11 -4.43
C ILE A 365 -6.31 18.90 -4.11
N ASP A 366 -5.50 19.95 -4.10
CA ASP A 366 -4.08 19.86 -3.81
C ASP A 366 -3.82 19.45 -2.35
N GLY A 367 -4.66 19.86 -1.40
CA GLY A 367 -4.61 19.45 -0.01
C GLY A 367 -4.92 17.95 0.22
N VAL A 368 -5.80 17.36 -0.59
CA VAL A 368 -6.16 15.93 -0.49
C VAL A 368 -5.20 15.05 -1.28
N PHE A 369 -4.89 15.42 -2.53
CA PHE A 369 -4.19 14.57 -3.50
C PHE A 369 -2.72 14.96 -3.71
N GLY A 370 -2.25 16.03 -3.08
CA GLY A 370 -0.95 16.61 -3.31
C GLY A 370 -0.91 17.49 -4.58
N ASN A 371 0.09 18.34 -4.71
CA ASN A 371 0.31 19.13 -5.92
C ASN A 371 1.34 18.47 -6.86
N ALA A 372 1.42 18.93 -8.10
CA ALA A 372 2.43 18.46 -9.04
C ALA A 372 3.80 19.06 -8.70
N LEU A 373 4.87 18.26 -8.84
CA LEU A 373 6.25 18.75 -8.82
C LEU A 373 6.45 19.71 -9.98
N GLY A 374 7.00 20.91 -9.69
CA GLY A 374 7.28 21.95 -10.71
C GLY A 374 6.29 23.13 -10.72
N SER A 375 5.36 23.22 -9.78
CA SER A 375 4.68 24.48 -9.45
C SER A 375 5.60 25.35 -8.61
N ASP A 376 5.50 26.68 -8.73
CA ASP A 376 6.24 27.65 -7.89
C ASP A 376 5.81 27.58 -6.39
N GLU A 377 4.89 26.71 -6.06
CA GLU A 377 4.44 26.43 -4.71
C GLU A 377 5.21 25.26 -4.12
N ASP A 378 5.38 25.24 -2.79
CA ASP A 378 5.98 24.13 -2.05
C ASP A 378 5.27 22.80 -2.36
N ALA A 379 6.05 21.74 -2.54
CA ALA A 379 5.51 20.41 -2.84
C ALA A 379 4.69 19.87 -1.65
N VAL A 380 3.42 19.57 -1.88
CA VAL A 380 2.52 18.98 -0.88
C VAL A 380 2.29 17.52 -1.21
N ALA A 381 2.58 16.63 -0.24
CA ALA A 381 2.31 15.21 -0.39
C ALA A 381 0.81 14.90 -0.30
N SER A 382 0.37 13.87 -1.02
CA SER A 382 -1.00 13.35 -0.90
C SER A 382 -1.27 12.88 0.52
N ARG A 383 -2.43 13.23 1.10
CA ARG A 383 -2.95 12.65 2.35
C ARG A 383 -3.90 11.48 2.10
N LEU A 384 -4.36 11.32 0.86
CA LEU A 384 -5.21 10.22 0.46
C LEU A 384 -4.36 9.02 0.02
N ILE A 385 -4.61 7.89 0.64
CA ILE A 385 -4.14 6.57 0.23
C ILE A 385 -5.23 5.90 -0.57
N VAL A 386 -4.88 5.36 -1.74
CA VAL A 386 -5.76 4.60 -2.62
C VAL A 386 -5.16 3.21 -2.79
N ASP A 387 -5.87 2.19 -2.35
CA ASP A 387 -5.38 0.81 -2.40
C ASP A 387 -5.38 0.25 -3.83
N GLU A 388 -4.39 -0.59 -4.12
CA GLU A 388 -4.45 -1.53 -5.23
C GLU A 388 -5.24 -2.75 -4.77
N ARG A 389 -6.18 -3.23 -5.57
CA ARG A 389 -7.07 -4.34 -5.21
C ARG A 389 -7.28 -5.28 -6.39
N GLY A 390 -7.41 -6.58 -6.10
CA GLY A 390 -7.77 -7.59 -7.11
C GLY A 390 -9.19 -7.40 -7.64
N VAL A 391 -9.41 -7.83 -8.88
CA VAL A 391 -10.74 -8.01 -9.48
C VAL A 391 -11.09 -9.49 -9.38
N ALA A 392 -11.97 -9.83 -8.44
CA ALA A 392 -12.29 -11.23 -8.16
C ALA A 392 -13.35 -11.79 -9.12
N SER A 393 -13.21 -13.07 -9.47
CA SER A 393 -14.17 -13.83 -10.31
C SER A 393 -14.45 -13.19 -11.66
N ALA A 394 -13.48 -12.49 -12.24
CA ALA A 394 -13.59 -11.94 -13.60
C ALA A 394 -13.12 -12.96 -14.64
N ARG A 395 -13.71 -12.89 -15.85
CA ARG A 395 -13.22 -13.64 -17.01
C ARG A 395 -12.09 -12.88 -17.68
N THR A 396 -10.96 -13.56 -17.89
CA THR A 396 -9.73 -12.98 -18.43
C THR A 396 -9.26 -13.63 -19.72
N ASP A 397 -9.97 -14.67 -20.19
CA ASP A 397 -9.61 -15.52 -21.33
C ASP A 397 -10.18 -15.03 -22.68
N LEU A 398 -10.89 -13.90 -22.70
CA LEU A 398 -11.56 -13.41 -23.89
C LEU A 398 -10.76 -12.31 -24.59
N VAL A 399 -10.25 -12.61 -25.78
CA VAL A 399 -9.64 -11.62 -26.68
C VAL A 399 -10.72 -11.07 -27.62
N GLN A 400 -10.82 -9.74 -27.69
CA GLN A 400 -11.77 -9.02 -28.50
C GLN A 400 -11.05 -8.29 -29.63
N SER A 401 -11.20 -8.78 -30.87
CA SER A 401 -10.70 -8.09 -32.06
C SER A 401 -11.67 -7.02 -32.53
N ARG A 402 -11.13 -5.86 -32.89
CA ARG A 402 -11.89 -4.71 -33.39
C ARG A 402 -11.28 -4.19 -34.67
N VAL A 403 -12.09 -3.60 -35.50
CA VAL A 403 -11.67 -2.92 -36.73
C VAL A 403 -12.39 -1.59 -36.83
N ALA A 404 -11.67 -0.53 -37.19
CA ALA A 404 -12.33 0.71 -37.59
C ALA A 404 -12.86 0.59 -39.04
N ILE A 405 -14.11 0.97 -39.24
CA ILE A 405 -14.72 1.02 -40.55
C ILE A 405 -14.53 2.42 -41.13
N ASP A 406 -13.93 2.49 -42.33
CA ASP A 406 -13.88 3.72 -43.08
C ASP A 406 -15.31 4.06 -43.58
N ARG A 407 -15.83 5.20 -43.16
CA ARG A 407 -17.22 5.56 -43.46
C ARG A 407 -17.45 6.02 -44.89
N VAL A 408 -16.42 6.24 -45.69
CA VAL A 408 -16.54 6.62 -47.10
C VAL A 408 -16.62 5.38 -47.97
N THR A 409 -15.71 4.43 -47.73
CA THR A 409 -15.63 3.18 -48.51
C THR A 409 -16.51 2.06 -47.96
N GLY A 410 -16.91 2.14 -46.68
CA GLY A 410 -17.61 1.06 -45.99
C GLY A 410 -16.73 -0.16 -45.67
N GLY A 411 -15.46 -0.11 -46.03
CA GLY A 411 -14.47 -1.16 -45.77
C GLY A 411 -13.69 -0.95 -44.47
N ALA A 412 -12.88 -1.93 -44.12
CA ALA A 412 -11.94 -1.78 -43.02
C ALA A 412 -10.90 -0.70 -43.32
N ALA A 413 -10.69 0.23 -42.40
CA ALA A 413 -9.62 1.22 -42.53
C ALA A 413 -8.27 0.50 -42.47
N ALA A 414 -7.32 0.92 -43.29
CA ALA A 414 -5.97 0.33 -43.30
C ALA A 414 -5.32 0.47 -41.94
N THR A 415 -4.63 -0.57 -41.45
CA THR A 415 -3.94 -0.62 -40.16
C THR A 415 -4.80 -0.41 -38.90
N ALA A 416 -6.14 -0.55 -39.02
CA ALA A 416 -7.07 -0.28 -37.92
C ALA A 416 -7.67 -1.55 -37.30
N LEU A 417 -7.08 -2.72 -37.55
CA LEU A 417 -7.37 -3.96 -36.84
C LEU A 417 -6.54 -3.97 -35.57
N PHE A 418 -7.17 -4.14 -34.43
CA PHE A 418 -6.49 -4.29 -33.15
C PHE A 418 -7.26 -5.27 -32.26
N SER A 419 -6.53 -5.89 -31.34
CA SER A 419 -7.06 -6.89 -30.43
C SER A 419 -6.80 -6.46 -28.97
N GLU A 420 -7.78 -6.71 -28.13
CA GLU A 420 -7.70 -6.35 -26.71
C GLU A 420 -8.21 -7.50 -25.85
N GLN A 421 -7.58 -7.65 -24.69
CA GLN A 421 -7.95 -8.63 -23.67
C GLN A 421 -8.36 -7.92 -22.37
N PRO A 422 -9.58 -7.35 -22.31
CA PRO A 422 -10.12 -6.78 -21.09
C PRO A 422 -10.57 -7.89 -20.13
N VAL A 423 -10.80 -7.54 -18.87
CA VAL A 423 -11.53 -8.41 -17.96
C VAL A 423 -13.02 -8.21 -18.11
N PHE A 424 -13.80 -9.30 -18.11
CA PHE A 424 -15.25 -9.25 -18.24
C PHE A 424 -15.92 -9.59 -16.91
N GLY A 425 -16.93 -8.80 -16.57
CA GLY A 425 -17.77 -9.01 -15.41
C GLY A 425 -18.80 -10.12 -15.60
N SER A 426 -19.08 -10.83 -14.50
CA SER A 426 -20.20 -11.76 -14.33
C SER A 426 -21.02 -11.32 -13.11
N ALA A 427 -22.09 -12.05 -12.81
CA ALA A 427 -22.88 -11.82 -11.58
C ALA A 427 -22.03 -11.94 -10.29
N GLU A 428 -20.97 -12.77 -10.34
CA GLU A 428 -20.08 -13.05 -9.21
C GLU A 428 -18.86 -12.11 -9.17
N THR A 429 -18.60 -11.38 -10.26
CA THR A 429 -17.43 -10.49 -10.32
C THR A 429 -17.56 -9.36 -9.31
N THR A 430 -16.50 -9.18 -8.53
CA THR A 430 -16.42 -8.10 -7.55
C THR A 430 -15.15 -7.28 -7.73
N VAL A 431 -15.33 -5.96 -7.64
CA VAL A 431 -14.25 -4.97 -7.63
C VAL A 431 -14.27 -4.29 -6.27
N SER A 432 -13.18 -4.36 -5.54
CA SER A 432 -13.06 -3.73 -4.22
C SER A 432 -12.32 -2.40 -4.30
N LEU A 433 -12.70 -1.46 -3.44
CA LEU A 433 -12.10 -0.15 -3.27
C LEU A 433 -11.67 0.04 -1.82
N GLY A 434 -10.44 0.53 -1.61
CA GLY A 434 -9.97 0.98 -0.31
C GLY A 434 -9.42 2.40 -0.43
N LEU A 435 -9.96 3.33 0.36
CA LEU A 435 -9.50 4.71 0.47
C LEU A 435 -9.24 5.03 1.93
N ARG A 436 -8.15 5.74 2.21
CA ARG A 436 -7.87 6.28 3.54
C ARG A 436 -7.33 7.70 3.45
N LEU A 437 -8.04 8.65 4.06
CA LEU A 437 -7.62 10.04 4.15
C LEU A 437 -7.11 10.32 5.57
N ALA A 438 -5.85 10.75 5.67
CA ALA A 438 -5.27 11.19 6.94
C ALA A 438 -5.77 12.59 7.29
N ASN A 439 -6.07 12.81 8.58
CA ASN A 439 -6.48 14.08 9.15
C ASN A 439 -7.60 14.80 8.36
N PRO A 440 -8.76 14.13 8.13
CA PRO A 440 -9.84 14.66 7.31
C PRO A 440 -10.49 15.89 7.93
N THR A 441 -10.89 16.82 7.08
CA THR A 441 -11.90 17.83 7.42
C THR A 441 -13.29 17.36 7.01
N PRO A 442 -14.38 17.92 7.56
CA PRO A 442 -15.74 17.54 7.16
C PRO A 442 -16.01 17.73 5.67
N TYR A 443 -15.53 18.81 5.06
CA TYR A 443 -15.73 19.08 3.63
C TYR A 443 -14.93 18.14 2.73
N GLU A 444 -13.76 17.66 3.15
CA GLU A 444 -12.99 16.64 2.42
C GLU A 444 -13.68 15.28 2.47
N ALA A 445 -14.26 14.92 3.62
CA ALA A 445 -15.10 13.73 3.73
C ALA A 445 -16.30 13.82 2.78
N GLY A 446 -16.98 14.96 2.71
CA GLY A 446 -18.07 15.21 1.77
C GLY A 446 -17.67 15.04 0.31
N LEU A 447 -16.48 15.51 -0.08
CA LEU A 447 -15.94 15.33 -1.43
C LEU A 447 -15.75 13.85 -1.78
N LEU A 448 -15.15 13.08 -0.87
CA LEU A 448 -14.93 11.65 -1.11
C LEU A 448 -16.24 10.84 -1.13
N LEU A 449 -17.24 11.24 -0.35
CA LEU A 449 -18.58 10.63 -0.41
C LEU A 449 -19.29 10.90 -1.74
N LEU A 450 -19.16 12.08 -2.33
CA LEU A 450 -19.68 12.36 -3.68
C LEU A 450 -18.94 11.55 -4.75
N VAL A 451 -17.63 11.39 -4.64
CA VAL A 451 -16.87 10.51 -5.55
C VAL A 451 -17.31 9.05 -5.40
N LEU A 452 -17.53 8.57 -4.17
CA LEU A 452 -18.06 7.23 -3.91
C LEU A 452 -19.46 7.06 -4.55
N LYS A 453 -20.34 8.05 -4.40
CA LYS A 453 -21.66 8.04 -5.05
C LYS A 453 -21.54 7.90 -6.58
N ASP A 454 -20.62 8.63 -7.20
CA ASP A 454 -20.42 8.59 -8.65
C ASP A 454 -19.86 7.25 -9.14
N LEU A 455 -19.00 6.59 -8.36
CA LEU A 455 -18.59 5.20 -8.60
C LEU A 455 -19.78 4.24 -8.45
N TRP A 456 -20.61 4.47 -7.42
CA TRP A 456 -21.77 3.63 -7.10
C TRP A 456 -22.82 3.60 -8.21
N THR A 457 -23.05 4.74 -8.84
CA THR A 457 -24.07 4.94 -9.89
C THR A 457 -23.52 4.80 -11.31
N SER A 458 -22.28 4.35 -11.50
CA SER A 458 -21.59 4.27 -12.79
C SER A 458 -21.31 5.62 -13.47
N ASP A 459 -21.43 6.75 -12.76
CA ASP A 459 -21.14 8.09 -13.27
C ASP A 459 -19.61 8.36 -13.34
N LEU A 460 -18.80 7.55 -12.66
CA LEU A 460 -17.35 7.53 -12.76
C LEU A 460 -16.87 6.18 -13.27
N PRO A 461 -16.80 5.97 -14.58
CA PRO A 461 -16.19 4.77 -15.15
C PRO A 461 -14.67 4.81 -15.00
N LEU A 462 -14.04 3.62 -14.84
CA LEU A 462 -12.62 3.44 -14.59
C LEU A 462 -11.89 2.81 -15.78
N GLY A 463 -10.60 3.09 -15.92
CA GLY A 463 -9.72 2.51 -16.92
C GLY A 463 -9.83 3.16 -18.30
N GLY A 464 -9.41 2.42 -19.31
CA GLY A 464 -9.45 2.85 -20.71
C GLY A 464 -10.80 2.58 -21.38
N GLU A 465 -11.02 3.22 -22.53
CA GLU A 465 -12.18 3.00 -23.41
C GLU A 465 -13.54 3.19 -22.75
N ILE A 466 -13.62 4.14 -21.84
CA ILE A 466 -14.87 4.51 -21.18
C ILE A 466 -15.94 4.98 -22.18
N GLY A 467 -15.53 5.55 -23.32
CA GLY A 467 -16.43 5.99 -24.40
C GLY A 467 -17.21 4.87 -25.10
N VAL A 468 -16.74 3.62 -24.99
CA VAL A 468 -17.43 2.43 -25.52
C VAL A 468 -18.07 1.58 -24.42
N GLY A 469 -18.24 2.16 -23.21
CA GLY A 469 -19.01 1.56 -22.13
C GLY A 469 -18.22 0.69 -21.16
N ARG A 470 -16.88 0.68 -21.23
CA ARG A 470 -16.04 -0.06 -20.28
C ARG A 470 -15.89 0.65 -18.94
N GLY A 471 -15.54 -0.11 -17.91
CA GLY A 471 -15.17 0.39 -16.59
C GLY A 471 -16.33 0.83 -15.70
N ARG A 472 -17.56 0.45 -16.01
CA ARG A 472 -18.74 0.82 -15.23
C ARG A 472 -18.86 -0.05 -13.98
N LEU A 473 -18.99 0.60 -12.83
CA LEU A 473 -19.17 -0.05 -11.55
C LEU A 473 -20.57 0.21 -11.00
N ARG A 474 -21.14 -0.79 -10.33
CA ARG A 474 -22.39 -0.66 -9.57
C ARG A 474 -22.14 -1.02 -8.13
N GLY A 475 -22.42 -0.10 -7.20
CA GLY A 475 -22.23 -0.32 -5.79
C GLY A 475 -23.05 -1.48 -5.24
N ARG A 476 -22.42 -2.29 -4.38
CA ARG A 476 -23.06 -3.37 -3.62
C ARG A 476 -23.11 -3.01 -2.14
N GLU A 477 -21.95 -2.78 -1.56
CA GLU A 477 -21.81 -2.38 -0.16
C GLU A 477 -20.64 -1.42 0.03
N ALA A 478 -20.73 -0.56 1.04
CA ALA A 478 -19.62 0.26 1.48
C ALA A 478 -19.63 0.42 2.99
N ARG A 479 -18.44 0.54 3.57
CA ARG A 479 -18.20 0.86 4.97
C ARG A 479 -17.41 2.15 5.04
N VAL A 480 -17.93 3.10 5.79
CA VAL A 480 -17.26 4.39 6.06
C VAL A 480 -16.93 4.42 7.55
N GLN A 481 -15.69 4.75 7.89
CA GLN A 481 -15.24 4.87 9.27
C GLN A 481 -14.53 6.20 9.44
N LEU A 482 -14.83 6.91 10.53
CA LEU A 482 -14.19 8.18 10.89
C LEU A 482 -13.61 8.06 12.31
N ALA A 483 -12.28 8.14 12.40
CA ALA A 483 -11.57 8.25 13.68
C ALA A 483 -11.21 9.70 13.96
N THR A 484 -11.52 10.17 15.16
CA THR A 484 -11.28 11.55 15.61
C THR A 484 -10.14 11.68 16.61
N GLY A 485 -9.38 10.60 16.80
CA GLY A 485 -8.23 10.53 17.71
C GLY A 485 -8.63 10.14 19.15
N GLY A 486 -8.20 8.95 19.59
CA GLY A 486 -8.44 8.45 20.95
C GLY A 486 -9.86 7.94 21.24
N ALA A 487 -10.83 8.20 20.39
CA ALA A 487 -12.19 7.70 20.50
C ALA A 487 -12.42 6.46 19.60
N VAL A 488 -13.47 5.71 19.90
CA VAL A 488 -13.93 4.62 19.01
C VAL A 488 -14.39 5.24 17.69
N PRO A 489 -13.91 4.75 16.53
CA PRO A 489 -14.32 5.30 15.25
C PRO A 489 -15.83 5.21 15.02
N GLU A 490 -16.42 6.27 14.53
CA GLU A 490 -17.79 6.29 14.00
C GLU A 490 -17.85 5.43 12.75
N ARG A 491 -18.95 4.71 12.54
CA ARG A 491 -19.10 3.75 11.45
C ARG A 491 -20.44 3.87 10.76
N TRP A 492 -20.41 3.86 9.43
CA TRP A 492 -21.59 3.79 8.57
C TRP A 492 -21.46 2.60 7.63
N SER A 493 -22.56 1.93 7.40
CA SER A 493 -22.67 0.90 6.36
C SER A 493 -23.70 1.36 5.33
N ILE A 494 -23.34 1.24 4.07
CA ILE A 494 -24.16 1.58 2.91
C ILE A 494 -24.36 0.30 2.12
N ALA A 495 -25.60 -0.05 1.79
CA ALA A 495 -25.93 -1.22 0.99
C ALA A 495 -27.00 -0.90 -0.05
N ALA A 496 -26.94 -1.57 -1.20
CA ALA A 496 -28.02 -1.54 -2.18
C ALA A 496 -29.10 -2.56 -1.76
N GLN A 497 -30.31 -2.11 -1.47
CA GLN A 497 -31.48 -2.95 -1.15
C GLN A 497 -32.64 -2.54 -2.03
N ASP A 498 -33.19 -3.48 -2.80
CA ASP A 498 -34.41 -3.29 -3.63
C ASP A 498 -34.37 -2.01 -4.51
N GLY A 499 -33.20 -1.67 -5.05
CA GLY A 499 -33.01 -0.48 -5.89
C GLY A 499 -32.84 0.83 -5.09
N HIS A 500 -32.82 0.79 -3.76
CA HIS A 500 -32.60 1.91 -2.88
C HIS A 500 -31.28 1.77 -2.10
N LEU A 501 -30.74 2.92 -1.65
CA LEU A 501 -29.58 2.92 -0.74
C LEU A 501 -30.09 2.84 0.71
N ALA A 502 -29.69 1.76 1.40
CA ALA A 502 -29.86 1.65 2.84
C ALA A 502 -28.58 2.13 3.53
N VAL A 503 -28.70 3.15 4.38
CA VAL A 503 -27.59 3.69 5.18
C VAL A 503 -27.88 3.40 6.65
N THR A 504 -26.97 2.72 7.33
CA THR A 504 -27.01 2.46 8.77
C THR A 504 -25.80 3.12 9.44
N GLY A 505 -26.02 3.74 10.58
CA GLY A 505 -25.00 4.48 11.34
C GLY A 505 -25.59 5.74 11.98
N PRO A 506 -24.76 6.63 12.51
CA PRO A 506 -25.22 7.93 13.03
C PRO A 506 -26.02 8.68 11.94
N ARG A 507 -27.25 9.10 12.27
CA ARG A 507 -28.13 9.76 11.30
C ARG A 507 -27.69 11.20 11.05
N GLY A 508 -27.73 11.62 9.77
CA GLY A 508 -27.48 13.00 9.35
C GLY A 508 -26.02 13.36 9.08
N ASP A 509 -25.05 12.59 9.57
CA ASP A 509 -23.64 12.99 9.49
C ASP A 509 -23.08 12.91 8.07
N LEU A 510 -23.47 11.89 7.26
CA LEU A 510 -23.02 11.79 5.87
C LEU A 510 -23.52 12.96 5.01
N GLU A 511 -24.76 13.39 5.20
CA GLU A 511 -25.30 14.58 4.54
C GLU A 511 -24.67 15.86 5.08
N GLY A 512 -24.33 15.89 6.37
CA GLY A 512 -23.60 16.99 7.01
C GLY A 512 -22.23 17.22 6.40
N PHE A 513 -21.50 16.16 6.05
CA PHE A 513 -20.23 16.27 5.35
C PHE A 513 -20.39 16.85 3.95
N VAL A 514 -21.42 16.45 3.20
CA VAL A 514 -21.70 17.00 1.86
C VAL A 514 -22.10 18.48 1.95
N ARG A 515 -22.91 18.86 2.95
CA ARG A 515 -23.22 20.26 3.21
C ARG A 515 -21.97 21.07 3.53
N ALA A 516 -21.11 20.57 4.42
CA ALA A 516 -19.86 21.24 4.75
C ALA A 516 -18.98 21.48 3.51
N LEU A 517 -18.97 20.57 2.52
CA LEU A 517 -18.28 20.79 1.25
C LEU A 517 -18.91 21.97 0.47
N THR A 518 -20.24 21.97 0.35
CA THR A 518 -20.95 23.03 -0.37
C THR A 518 -20.70 24.39 0.30
N ASP A 519 -20.84 24.46 1.62
CA ASP A 519 -20.61 25.68 2.38
C ASP A 519 -19.17 26.18 2.21
N HIS A 520 -18.18 25.30 2.38
CA HIS A 520 -16.76 25.62 2.21
C HIS A 520 -16.43 26.21 0.84
N LEU A 521 -17.05 25.69 -0.23
CA LEU A 521 -16.79 26.15 -1.59
C LEU A 521 -17.60 27.39 -1.98
N THR A 522 -18.79 27.62 -1.38
CA THR A 522 -19.69 28.71 -1.77
C THR A 522 -19.57 29.98 -0.89
N GLU A 523 -18.92 29.91 0.26
CA GLU A 523 -18.75 31.07 1.18
C GLU A 523 -18.00 32.27 0.56
N GLU A 524 -17.24 32.12 -0.52
CA GLU A 524 -16.55 33.21 -1.22
C GLU A 524 -17.50 34.17 -1.97
N HIS A 525 -18.71 33.76 -2.24
CA HIS A 525 -19.68 34.62 -2.99
C HIS A 525 -20.50 35.55 -2.08
N ARG A 526 -20.28 35.54 -0.77
CA ARG A 526 -21.01 36.35 0.21
C ARG A 526 -20.16 37.41 0.91
N GLY A 527 -18.87 37.57 0.52
CA GLY A 527 -17.98 38.58 1.09
C GLY A 527 -17.62 39.71 0.12
#